data_0a3f8645dfba139bb18e1b685f1f863c
#
_entry.id   0a3f8645dfba139bb18e1b685f1f863c
#
_cell.length_a   1.000
_cell.length_b   1.000
_cell.length_c   1.000
_cell.angle_alpha   90.00
_cell.angle_beta   90.00
_cell.angle_gamma   90.00
#
_symmetry.space_group_name_H-M   'P 1'
#
loop_
_entity.id
_entity.type
_entity.pdbx_description
1 polymer ?
#
loop_
_entity_poly.entity_id
_entity_poly.type
_entity_poly.pdbx_seq_one_letter_code
_entity_poly.pdbx_strand_id
1 'polypeptide(L)'
;MRLWHEALISQLPRPQLLGQHRECCALRGNGWGRRHATVDYVFTHSPYHLYAYHRLIMEEMASRGYRVSPEWLDKNYRGKTCPSYEDLPEEKLGNPIYSEHDARYYEECVDNLREKGIELE
;
A
#
# COMPACT_ATOMS: atom_id res chain seq x y z
N MET A 1 4.47 -3.00 10.88
CA MET A 1 4.02 -2.61 9.51
C MET A 1 2.56 -2.96 9.34
N ARG A 2 1.81 -2.09 8.67
CA ARG A 2 0.44 -2.41 8.21
C ARG A 2 0.16 -1.62 6.94
N LEU A 3 -0.76 -2.11 6.13
CA LEU A 3 -1.32 -1.28 5.06
C LEU A 3 -2.54 -0.57 5.62
N TRP A 4 -2.52 0.76 5.60
CA TRP A 4 -3.65 1.54 6.07
C TRP A 4 -4.88 1.27 5.21
N HIS A 5 -6.06 1.25 5.82
CA HIS A 5 -7.31 1.09 5.07
C HIS A 5 -7.34 2.13 3.94
N GLU A 6 -7.68 1.69 2.73
CA GLU A 6 -7.56 2.56 1.55
C GLU A 6 -8.40 3.84 1.65
N ALA A 7 -9.52 3.80 2.37
CA ALA A 7 -10.35 5.00 2.58
C ALA A 7 -9.65 6.08 3.41
N LEU A 8 -8.57 5.73 4.12
CA LEU A 8 -7.82 6.68 4.96
C LEU A 8 -6.66 7.34 4.23
N ILE A 9 -6.29 6.86 3.05
CA ILE A 9 -5.08 7.32 2.34
C ILE A 9 -5.07 8.83 2.17
N SER A 10 -6.21 9.43 1.78
CA SER A 10 -6.30 10.87 1.55
C SER A 10 -6.15 11.69 2.84
N GLN A 11 -6.31 11.08 4.00
CA GLN A 11 -6.25 11.74 5.30
C GLN A 11 -4.97 11.46 6.07
N LEU A 12 -4.09 10.58 5.56
CA LEU A 12 -2.86 10.24 6.28
C LEU A 12 -1.93 11.45 6.37
N PRO A 13 -1.36 11.72 7.55
CA PRO A 13 -0.28 12.70 7.65
C PRO A 13 0.90 12.31 6.78
N ARG A 14 1.71 13.31 6.39
CA ARG A 14 2.85 13.10 5.52
C ARG A 14 3.76 11.94 5.94
N PRO A 15 4.20 11.82 7.21
CA PRO A 15 5.10 10.72 7.60
C PRO A 15 4.48 9.34 7.37
N GLN A 16 3.19 9.18 7.64
CA GLN A 16 2.49 7.91 7.45
C GLN A 16 2.33 7.59 5.96
N LEU A 17 2.01 8.58 5.15
CA LEU A 17 1.88 8.38 3.71
C LEU A 17 3.21 7.97 3.07
N LEU A 18 4.28 8.72 3.39
CA LEU A 18 5.61 8.42 2.85
C LEU A 18 6.15 7.09 3.38
N GLY A 19 5.88 6.78 4.65
CA GLY A 19 6.21 5.48 5.23
C GLY A 19 5.51 4.35 4.51
N GLN A 20 4.22 4.53 4.21
CA GLN A 20 3.46 3.53 3.48
C GLN A 20 4.01 3.30 2.07
N HIS A 21 4.43 4.37 1.40
CA HIS A 21 5.09 4.24 0.10
C HIS A 21 6.33 3.35 0.20
N ARG A 22 7.21 3.62 1.16
CA ARG A 22 8.42 2.81 1.37
C ARG A 22 8.09 1.36 1.68
N GLU A 23 7.06 1.12 2.50
CA GLU A 23 6.63 -0.23 2.85
C GLU A 23 6.08 -0.98 1.62
N CYS A 24 5.31 -0.31 0.78
CA CYS A 24 4.83 -0.89 -0.47
C CYS A 24 5.99 -1.26 -1.40
N CYS A 25 6.99 -0.39 -1.51
CA CYS A 25 8.20 -0.67 -2.30
C CYS A 25 8.88 -1.96 -1.81
N ALA A 26 9.06 -2.07 -0.49
CA ALA A 26 9.68 -3.26 0.11
C ALA A 26 8.86 -4.53 -0.14
N LEU A 27 7.54 -4.45 0.04
CA LEU A 27 6.65 -5.60 -0.17
C LEU A 27 6.58 -6.02 -1.64
N ARG A 28 6.68 -5.09 -2.58
CA ARG A 28 6.69 -5.41 -4.00
C ARG A 28 8.00 -6.07 -4.43
N GLY A 29 9.08 -5.84 -3.68
CA GLY A 29 10.40 -6.40 -3.94
C GLY A 29 10.69 -7.63 -3.08
N ASN A 30 11.81 -7.59 -2.37
CA ASN A 30 12.31 -8.72 -1.60
C ASN A 30 11.45 -9.06 -0.37
N GLY A 31 10.56 -8.18 0.03
CA GLY A 31 9.63 -8.43 1.13
C GLY A 31 8.41 -9.28 0.77
N TRP A 32 8.21 -9.58 -0.51
CA TRP A 32 7.05 -10.37 -0.93
C TRP A 32 7.07 -11.76 -0.32
N GLY A 33 5.98 -12.13 0.36
CA GLY A 33 5.83 -13.43 0.99
C GLY A 33 6.53 -13.58 2.34
N ARG A 34 7.27 -12.57 2.80
CA ARG A 34 7.89 -12.61 4.12
C ARG A 34 6.83 -12.40 5.19
N ARG A 35 6.76 -13.33 6.12
CA ARG A 35 5.72 -13.33 7.14
C ARG A 35 5.78 -12.09 8.02
N HIS A 36 4.63 -11.42 8.14
CA HIS A 36 4.42 -10.31 9.04
C HIS A 36 2.94 -10.23 9.35
N ALA A 37 2.54 -10.53 10.58
CA ALA A 37 1.16 -10.79 10.97
C ALA A 37 0.15 -9.74 10.47
N THR A 38 0.52 -8.45 10.47
CA THR A 38 -0.40 -7.38 10.08
C THR A 38 -0.60 -7.25 8.56
N VAL A 39 0.25 -7.88 7.75
CA VAL A 39 0.17 -7.80 6.30
C VAL A 39 0.13 -9.16 5.60
N ASP A 40 0.04 -10.25 6.35
CA ASP A 40 0.04 -11.59 5.76
C ASP A 40 -1.09 -11.77 4.73
N TYR A 41 -2.21 -11.09 4.91
CA TYR A 41 -3.32 -11.16 3.96
C TYR A 41 -2.94 -10.66 2.56
N VAL A 42 -1.97 -9.75 2.46
CA VAL A 42 -1.48 -9.23 1.17
C VAL A 42 -1.00 -10.37 0.28
N PHE A 43 -0.38 -11.38 0.90
CA PHE A 43 0.21 -12.51 0.17
C PHE A 43 -0.80 -13.60 -0.18
N THR A 44 -2.05 -13.48 0.26
CA THR A 44 -3.14 -14.35 -0.17
C THR A 44 -3.83 -13.84 -1.43
N HIS A 45 -3.49 -12.62 -1.84
CA HIS A 45 -3.94 -12.00 -3.08
C HIS A 45 -2.78 -11.94 -4.06
N SER A 46 -3.07 -11.65 -5.31
CA SER A 46 -2.02 -11.52 -6.32
C SER A 46 -1.15 -10.28 -6.08
N PRO A 47 0.09 -10.27 -6.60
CA PRO A 47 0.93 -9.06 -6.56
C PRO A 47 0.29 -7.85 -7.25
N TYR A 48 -0.62 -8.06 -8.18
CA TYR A 48 -1.33 -6.96 -8.85
C TYR A 48 -2.18 -6.14 -7.88
N HIS A 49 -2.78 -6.78 -6.86
CA HIS A 49 -3.51 -6.08 -5.80
C HIS A 49 -2.60 -5.09 -5.08
N LEU A 50 -1.38 -5.53 -4.76
CA LEU A 50 -0.42 -4.67 -4.07
C LEU A 50 0.02 -3.50 -4.94
N TYR A 51 0.25 -3.74 -6.23
CA TYR A 51 0.54 -2.68 -7.18
C TYR A 51 -0.59 -1.65 -7.20
N ALA A 52 -1.83 -2.11 -7.28
CA ALA A 52 -2.99 -1.20 -7.33
C ALA A 52 -3.12 -0.38 -6.04
N TYR A 53 -2.92 -1.00 -4.88
CA TYR A 53 -2.91 -0.29 -3.60
C TYR A 53 -1.79 0.75 -3.56
N HIS A 54 -0.58 0.34 -3.94
CA HIS A 54 0.57 1.24 -3.99
C HIS A 54 0.33 2.43 -4.92
N ARG A 55 -0.37 2.18 -6.02
CA ARG A 55 -0.73 3.25 -6.95
C ARG A 55 -1.61 4.30 -6.29
N LEU A 56 -2.57 3.90 -5.44
CA LEU A 56 -3.37 4.86 -4.67
C LEU A 56 -2.49 5.74 -3.78
N ILE A 57 -1.49 5.14 -3.13
CA ILE A 57 -0.52 5.87 -2.30
C ILE A 57 0.24 6.88 -3.15
N MET A 58 0.77 6.45 -4.30
CA MET A 58 1.55 7.32 -5.18
C MET A 58 0.70 8.44 -5.79
N GLU A 59 -0.56 8.18 -6.11
CA GLU A 59 -1.49 9.19 -6.60
C GLU A 59 -1.74 10.27 -5.53
N GLU A 60 -1.89 9.86 -4.28
CA GLU A 60 -2.05 10.81 -3.18
C GLU A 60 -0.79 11.65 -2.98
N MET A 61 0.39 11.02 -3.05
CA MET A 61 1.67 11.73 -2.99
C MET A 61 1.77 12.79 -4.07
N ALA A 62 1.43 12.41 -5.30
CA ALA A 62 1.49 13.33 -6.43
C ALA A 62 0.51 14.49 -6.28
N SER A 63 -0.71 14.22 -5.78
CA SER A 63 -1.71 15.26 -5.55
C SER A 63 -1.26 16.28 -4.50
N ARG A 64 -0.39 15.88 -3.58
CA ARG A 64 0.19 16.77 -2.57
C ARG A 64 1.47 17.46 -3.05
N GLY A 65 1.91 17.21 -4.30
CA GLY A 65 3.15 17.77 -4.84
C GLY A 65 4.41 17.03 -4.43
N TYR A 66 4.29 15.83 -3.88
CA TYR A 66 5.44 15.01 -3.52
C TYR A 66 5.97 14.27 -4.74
N ARG A 67 7.28 14.07 -4.78
CA ARG A 67 7.94 13.41 -5.89
C ARG A 67 7.77 11.89 -5.80
N VAL A 68 7.33 11.29 -6.92
CA VAL A 68 7.22 9.84 -7.06
C VAL A 68 8.22 9.39 -8.13
N SER A 69 9.04 8.38 -7.80
CA SER A 69 9.94 7.79 -8.80
C SER A 69 9.11 7.04 -9.83
N PRO A 70 9.22 7.39 -11.12
CA PRO A 70 8.32 6.86 -12.14
C PRO A 70 8.42 5.35 -12.35
N GLU A 71 9.55 4.73 -11.99
CA GLU A 71 9.71 3.27 -12.11
C GLU A 71 8.63 2.51 -11.35
N TRP A 72 8.20 3.03 -10.19
CA TRP A 72 7.19 2.38 -9.37
C TRP A 72 5.78 2.41 -9.98
N LEU A 73 5.58 3.21 -11.01
CA LEU A 73 4.31 3.23 -11.75
C LEU A 73 4.21 2.08 -12.75
N ASP A 74 5.31 1.37 -13.00
CA ASP A 74 5.32 0.15 -13.79
C ASP A 74 4.93 -1.03 -12.89
N LYS A 75 3.86 -1.74 -13.24
CA LYS A 75 3.38 -2.89 -12.46
C LYS A 75 4.40 -4.00 -12.31
N ASN A 76 5.34 -4.09 -13.23
CA ASN A 76 6.36 -5.15 -13.25
C ASN A 76 7.58 -4.82 -12.41
N TYR A 77 7.78 -3.56 -12.07
CA TYR A 77 8.96 -3.13 -11.33
C TYR A 77 8.93 -3.59 -9.89
N ARG A 78 10.06 -4.12 -9.41
CA ARG A 78 10.20 -4.67 -8.06
C ARG A 78 11.39 -4.10 -7.30
N GLY A 79 11.96 -2.98 -7.76
CA GLY A 79 13.12 -2.35 -7.15
C GLY A 79 14.42 -2.73 -7.85
N LYS A 80 15.51 -2.16 -7.35
CA LYS A 80 16.83 -2.29 -7.99
C LYS A 80 17.47 -3.65 -7.78
N THR A 81 17.09 -4.37 -6.72
CA THR A 81 17.75 -5.61 -6.32
C THR A 81 16.89 -6.84 -6.54
N CYS A 82 15.65 -6.67 -6.96
CA CYS A 82 14.74 -7.77 -7.22
C CYS A 82 14.36 -7.76 -8.70
N PRO A 83 14.49 -8.89 -9.41
CA PRO A 83 14.13 -8.94 -10.83
C PRO A 83 12.67 -8.56 -11.04
N SER A 84 12.40 -7.73 -12.05
CA SER A 84 11.04 -7.35 -12.43
C SER A 84 10.25 -8.57 -12.91
N TYR A 85 8.92 -8.52 -12.78
CA TYR A 85 8.08 -9.50 -13.46
C TYR A 85 8.19 -9.29 -14.97
N GLU A 86 8.03 -10.37 -15.76
CA GLU A 86 8.05 -10.25 -17.22
C GLU A 86 6.78 -9.57 -17.72
N ASP A 87 5.63 -10.02 -17.20
CA ASP A 87 4.33 -9.42 -17.51
C ASP A 87 3.34 -9.82 -16.44
N LEU A 88 3.29 -9.03 -15.36
CA LEU A 88 2.35 -9.27 -14.28
C LEU A 88 0.91 -9.14 -14.81
N PRO A 89 0.09 -10.20 -14.72
CA PRO A 89 -1.28 -10.13 -15.23
C PRO A 89 -2.09 -9.05 -14.52
N GLU A 90 -2.78 -8.24 -15.31
CA GLU A 90 -3.76 -7.30 -14.77
C GLU A 90 -5.03 -8.06 -14.39
N GLU A 91 -5.68 -7.60 -13.34
CA GLU A 91 -6.90 -8.22 -12.82
C GLU A 91 -7.97 -7.17 -12.61
N LYS A 92 -9.21 -7.61 -12.70
CA LYS A 92 -10.33 -6.77 -12.30
C LYS A 92 -10.39 -6.77 -10.78
N LEU A 93 -10.22 -5.60 -10.18
CA LEU A 93 -10.18 -5.45 -8.73
C LEU A 93 -11.53 -5.04 -8.18
N GLY A 94 -11.77 -5.43 -6.92
CA GLY A 94 -12.95 -4.97 -6.19
C GLY A 94 -12.74 -3.58 -5.61
N ASN A 95 -13.75 -3.11 -4.89
CA ASN A 95 -13.71 -1.86 -4.16
C ASN A 95 -14.26 -2.12 -2.74
N PRO A 96 -13.39 -2.21 -1.72
CA PRO A 96 -11.96 -1.93 -1.72
C PRO A 96 -11.12 -2.98 -2.48
N ILE A 97 -9.89 -2.61 -2.81
CA ILE A 97 -8.93 -3.51 -3.48
C ILE A 97 -8.72 -4.79 -2.66
N TYR A 98 -8.49 -4.63 -1.36
CA TYR A 98 -8.42 -5.75 -0.42
C TYR A 98 -9.73 -5.87 0.32
N SER A 99 -10.38 -7.02 0.24
CA SER A 99 -11.63 -7.28 0.97
C SER A 99 -11.44 -7.19 2.49
N GLU A 100 -10.22 -7.39 2.97
CA GLU A 100 -9.86 -7.22 4.38
C GLU A 100 -9.95 -5.78 4.86
N HIS A 101 -9.96 -4.81 3.93
CA HIS A 101 -10.17 -3.39 4.25
C HIS A 101 -11.66 -3.10 4.42
N ASP A 102 -12.27 -3.74 5.40
CA ASP A 102 -13.68 -3.59 5.74
C ASP A 102 -13.89 -2.53 6.83
N ALA A 103 -15.14 -2.37 7.28
CA ALA A 103 -15.48 -1.38 8.29
C ALA A 103 -14.77 -1.62 9.62
N ARG A 104 -14.59 -2.87 10.01
CA ARG A 104 -13.89 -3.23 11.24
C ARG A 104 -12.41 -2.84 11.17
N TYR A 105 -11.77 -3.13 10.03
CA TYR A 105 -10.38 -2.77 9.82
C TYR A 105 -10.20 -1.25 9.75
N TYR A 106 -11.18 -0.55 9.19
CA TYR A 106 -11.16 0.93 9.19
C TYR A 106 -11.06 1.47 10.61
N GLU A 107 -11.90 0.98 11.53
CA GLU A 107 -11.87 1.41 12.92
C GLU A 107 -10.55 1.04 13.60
N GLU A 108 -10.02 -0.14 13.32
CA GLU A 108 -8.74 -0.57 13.84
C GLU A 108 -7.61 0.37 13.40
N CYS A 109 -7.61 0.79 12.14
CA CYS A 109 -6.63 1.74 11.61
C CYS A 109 -6.77 3.11 12.27
N VAL A 110 -7.99 3.61 12.41
CA VAL A 110 -8.25 4.89 13.09
C VAL A 110 -7.75 4.86 14.53
N ASP A 111 -8.05 3.77 15.25
CA ASP A 111 -7.59 3.62 16.62
C ASP A 111 -6.06 3.58 16.71
N ASN A 112 -5.42 2.90 15.78
CA ASN A 112 -3.97 2.83 15.74
C ASN A 112 -3.34 4.20 15.49
N LEU A 113 -3.92 4.98 14.59
CA LEU A 113 -3.48 6.36 14.34
C LEU A 113 -3.68 7.23 15.58
N ARG A 114 -4.83 7.08 16.26
CA ARG A 114 -5.12 7.84 17.46
C ARG A 114 -4.12 7.54 18.58
N GLU A 115 -3.72 6.28 18.73
CA GLU A 115 -2.67 5.88 19.69
C GLU A 115 -1.34 6.57 19.40
N LYS A 116 -1.09 6.94 18.15
CA LYS A 116 0.11 7.68 17.74
C LYS A 116 -0.06 9.20 17.89
N GLY A 117 -1.19 9.64 18.44
CA GLY A 117 -1.47 11.06 18.61
C GLY A 117 -2.06 11.73 17.35
N ILE A 118 -2.53 10.95 16.39
CA ILE A 118 -3.08 11.45 15.14
C ILE A 118 -4.60 11.38 15.17
N GLU A 119 -5.25 12.54 15.18
CA GLU A 119 -6.69 12.65 15.08
C GLU A 119 -7.07 12.95 13.63
N LEU A 120 -7.92 12.10 13.05
CA LEU A 120 -8.45 12.31 11.71
C LEU A 120 -9.77 13.09 11.78
N GLU A 121 -9.95 13.97 10.82
CA GLU A 121 -11.18 14.76 10.70
C GLU A 121 -12.26 14.04 9.92
#